data_4c84665c37815e0af092fb4777d732bc
#
_entry.id   4c84665c37815e0af092fb4777d732bc
#
_cell.length_a   1.000
_cell.length_b   1.000
_cell.length_c   1.000
_cell.angle_alpha   90.00
_cell.angle_beta   90.00
_cell.angle_gamma   90.00
#
_symmetry.space_group_name_H-M   'P 1'
#
loop_
_entity.id
_entity.type
_entity.pdbx_description
1 polymer ?
#
loop_
_entity_poly.entity_id
_entity_poly.type
_entity_poly.pdbx_seq_one_letter_code
_entity_poly.pdbx_strand_id
1 'polypeptide(L)'
;MKNFMRLIRWKNILVIALTMMAMRLLVIFPVFRVYGIEVMFPDWGFYLLMLATMLIAAGGYVINDYFDVHIDSVNRSKDVVVGVAIPRRKAIAMHLWLSIFGIACGIAATVATHRFWYVFIFIGAFAALWIYSRDLKKSPFWGNLLIAMLSGIVPMLVGSTEYFAVADSISSWDISHIRAVKMAMQVVIFFSAFAFIFTLVREIIKDCEDVEGDKANGVRSIPVKIGLKKTNYIVSALSIVSIALVLFFWYGYLSKSRFFAYEMLPAVYLYALVALPTLVVAVASLFGTAKRKYSVLSGLVKAIMVLGVAFSIVFCYIIIGNGTI
;
A
#
# COMPACT_ATOMS: atom_id res chain seq x y z
N MET A 1 -14.46 15.50 -16.33
CA MET A 1 -13.17 14.79 -16.13
C MET A 1 -12.55 15.08 -14.77
N LYS A 2 -12.37 16.34 -14.35
CA LYS A 2 -11.74 16.71 -13.06
C LYS A 2 -12.42 16.07 -11.82
N ASN A 3 -13.75 16.11 -11.73
CA ASN A 3 -14.50 15.52 -10.60
C ASN A 3 -14.39 13.98 -10.54
N PHE A 4 -14.33 13.31 -11.69
CA PHE A 4 -14.09 11.87 -11.74
C PHE A 4 -12.70 11.51 -11.20
N MET A 5 -11.64 12.15 -11.68
CA MET A 5 -10.27 11.94 -11.21
C MET A 5 -10.13 12.19 -9.71
N ARG A 6 -10.86 13.18 -9.18
CA ARG A 6 -10.90 13.47 -7.75
C ARG A 6 -11.60 12.34 -6.98
N LEU A 7 -12.76 11.89 -7.47
CA LEU A 7 -13.55 10.82 -6.86
C LEU A 7 -12.78 9.50 -6.74
N ILE A 8 -12.07 9.08 -7.81
CA ILE A 8 -11.24 7.87 -7.79
C ILE A 8 -9.90 8.06 -7.05
N ARG A 9 -9.62 9.28 -6.54
CA ARG A 9 -8.33 9.60 -5.89
C ARG A 9 -7.13 9.20 -6.74
N TRP A 10 -7.09 9.66 -8.01
CA TRP A 10 -6.12 9.24 -9.04
C TRP A 10 -4.66 9.21 -8.56
N LYS A 11 -4.23 10.13 -7.66
CA LYS A 11 -2.87 10.14 -7.09
C LYS A 11 -2.58 8.87 -6.27
N ASN A 12 -3.57 8.32 -5.57
CA ASN A 12 -3.39 7.08 -4.83
C ASN A 12 -3.38 5.86 -5.77
N ILE A 13 -4.21 5.89 -6.83
CA ILE A 13 -4.18 4.86 -7.88
C ILE A 13 -2.81 4.84 -8.57
N LEU A 14 -2.23 6.00 -8.85
CA LEU A 14 -0.87 6.10 -9.41
C LEU A 14 0.18 5.49 -8.46
N VAL A 15 0.08 5.71 -7.15
CA VAL A 15 1.00 5.10 -6.17
C VAL A 15 0.87 3.57 -6.19
N ILE A 16 -0.35 3.02 -6.31
CA ILE A 16 -0.55 1.57 -6.46
C ILE A 16 0.17 1.04 -7.70
N ALA A 17 -0.05 1.68 -8.87
CA ALA A 17 0.61 1.30 -10.11
C ALA A 17 2.14 1.38 -10.01
N LEU A 18 2.67 2.48 -9.48
CA LEU A 18 4.11 2.66 -9.27
C LEU A 18 4.69 1.62 -8.30
N THR A 19 3.97 1.26 -7.25
CA THR A 19 4.39 0.21 -6.33
C THR A 19 4.48 -1.15 -7.02
N MET A 20 3.47 -1.53 -7.80
CA MET A 20 3.48 -2.80 -8.55
C MET A 20 4.59 -2.82 -9.61
N MET A 21 4.75 -1.73 -10.36
CA MET A 21 5.85 -1.56 -11.33
C MET A 21 7.22 -1.65 -10.65
N ALA A 22 7.38 -0.96 -9.51
CA ALA A 22 8.63 -0.97 -8.75
C ALA A 22 8.99 -2.39 -8.26
N MET A 23 8.01 -3.14 -7.73
CA MET A 23 8.25 -4.52 -7.29
C MET A 23 8.72 -5.40 -8.44
N ARG A 24 8.07 -5.32 -9.59
CA ARG A 24 8.45 -6.14 -10.74
C ARG A 24 9.78 -5.70 -11.35
N LEU A 25 9.87 -4.42 -11.76
CA LEU A 25 10.97 -3.92 -12.60
C LEU A 25 12.23 -3.55 -11.81
N LEU A 26 12.08 -3.11 -10.54
CA LEU A 26 13.19 -2.59 -9.76
C LEU A 26 13.62 -3.52 -8.61
N VAL A 27 12.80 -4.53 -8.28
CA VAL A 27 13.14 -5.50 -7.24
C VAL A 27 13.33 -6.90 -7.85
N ILE A 28 12.30 -7.47 -8.47
CA ILE A 28 12.32 -8.88 -8.90
C ILE A 28 13.21 -9.06 -10.13
N PHE A 29 13.02 -8.26 -11.18
CA PHE A 29 13.81 -8.37 -12.41
C PHE A 29 15.32 -8.25 -12.19
N PRO A 30 15.85 -7.24 -11.47
CA PRO A 30 17.27 -7.13 -11.22
C PRO A 30 17.83 -8.33 -10.46
N VAL A 31 17.11 -8.80 -9.43
CA VAL A 31 17.53 -9.98 -8.66
C VAL A 31 17.58 -11.22 -9.56
N PHE A 32 16.53 -11.50 -10.32
CA PHE A 32 16.48 -12.65 -11.21
C PHE A 32 17.58 -12.59 -12.26
N ARG A 33 17.76 -11.44 -12.89
CA ARG A 33 18.80 -11.22 -13.92
C ARG A 33 20.22 -11.53 -13.41
N VAL A 34 20.56 -11.07 -12.20
CA VAL A 34 21.90 -11.29 -11.61
C VAL A 34 22.15 -12.76 -11.28
N TYR A 35 21.10 -13.52 -11.03
CA TYR A 35 21.19 -14.96 -10.82
C TYR A 35 20.95 -15.80 -12.08
N GLY A 36 20.83 -15.14 -13.26
CA GLY A 36 20.64 -15.84 -14.55
C GLY A 36 19.26 -16.45 -14.74
N ILE A 37 18.24 -15.95 -14.00
CA ILE A 37 16.88 -16.46 -14.09
C ILE A 37 16.06 -15.56 -15.00
N GLU A 38 15.34 -16.14 -15.93
CA GLU A 38 14.37 -15.41 -16.75
C GLU A 38 13.09 -15.14 -15.98
N VAL A 39 12.45 -14.02 -16.29
CA VAL A 39 11.13 -13.67 -15.76
C VAL A 39 10.09 -14.41 -16.57
N MET A 40 9.32 -15.26 -15.90
CA MET A 40 8.40 -16.20 -16.51
C MET A 40 6.95 -15.70 -16.54
N PHE A 41 6.57 -14.77 -15.64
CA PHE A 41 5.22 -14.22 -15.65
C PHE A 41 5.05 -13.26 -16.84
N PRO A 42 4.09 -13.51 -17.75
CA PRO A 42 3.97 -12.75 -18.98
C PRO A 42 3.54 -11.29 -18.71
N ASP A 43 4.05 -10.36 -19.52
CA ASP A 43 3.79 -8.92 -19.36
C ASP A 43 2.31 -8.57 -19.42
N TRP A 44 1.55 -9.19 -20.34
CA TRP A 44 0.11 -8.95 -20.44
C TRP A 44 -0.63 -9.38 -19.16
N GLY A 45 -0.21 -10.48 -18.53
CA GLY A 45 -0.75 -10.95 -17.25
C GLY A 45 -0.49 -9.96 -16.13
N PHE A 46 0.73 -9.42 -16.07
CA PHE A 46 1.10 -8.40 -15.10
C PHE A 46 0.30 -7.10 -15.29
N TYR A 47 0.14 -6.61 -16.52
CA TYR A 47 -0.63 -5.40 -16.77
C TYR A 47 -2.12 -5.58 -16.44
N LEU A 48 -2.70 -6.76 -16.70
CA LEU A 48 -4.06 -7.08 -16.28
C LEU A 48 -4.19 -7.16 -14.76
N LEU A 49 -3.22 -7.75 -14.07
CA LEU A 49 -3.14 -7.80 -12.60
C LEU A 49 -3.12 -6.39 -12.00
N MET A 50 -2.28 -5.52 -12.55
CA MET A 50 -2.15 -4.13 -12.15
C MET A 50 -3.44 -3.35 -12.41
N LEU A 51 -4.03 -3.49 -13.59
CA LEU A 51 -5.29 -2.84 -13.95
C LEU A 51 -6.43 -3.30 -13.05
N ALA A 52 -6.55 -4.59 -12.76
CA ALA A 52 -7.52 -5.15 -11.82
C ALA A 52 -7.41 -4.50 -10.45
N THR A 53 -6.20 -4.41 -9.90
CA THR A 53 -5.92 -3.80 -8.60
C THR A 53 -6.30 -2.32 -8.59
N MET A 54 -5.93 -1.57 -9.64
CA MET A 54 -6.26 -0.16 -9.78
C MET A 54 -7.77 0.09 -9.87
N LEU A 55 -8.49 -0.70 -10.66
CA LEU A 55 -9.94 -0.56 -10.88
C LEU A 55 -10.73 -0.89 -9.61
N ILE A 56 -10.37 -1.95 -8.90
CA ILE A 56 -11.00 -2.33 -7.63
C ILE A 56 -10.75 -1.26 -6.57
N ALA A 57 -9.52 -0.75 -6.47
CA ALA A 57 -9.19 0.34 -5.55
C ALA A 57 -9.95 1.64 -5.90
N ALA A 58 -10.06 1.98 -7.19
CA ALA A 58 -10.84 3.12 -7.66
C ALA A 58 -12.33 2.97 -7.30
N GLY A 59 -12.92 1.78 -7.54
CA GLY A 59 -14.26 1.43 -7.10
C GLY A 59 -14.44 1.57 -5.59
N GLY A 60 -13.44 1.16 -4.80
CA GLY A 60 -13.41 1.31 -3.36
C GLY A 60 -13.45 2.77 -2.90
N TYR A 61 -12.73 3.67 -3.55
CA TYR A 61 -12.81 5.11 -3.25
C TYR A 61 -14.19 5.68 -3.57
N VAL A 62 -14.79 5.28 -4.69
CA VAL A 62 -16.12 5.75 -5.09
C VAL A 62 -17.18 5.31 -4.08
N ILE A 63 -17.17 4.05 -3.64
CA ILE A 63 -18.16 3.55 -2.67
C ILE A 63 -17.95 4.14 -1.28
N ASN A 64 -16.71 4.39 -0.89
CA ASN A 64 -16.41 5.10 0.36
C ASN A 64 -17.02 6.50 0.35
N ASP A 65 -16.78 7.31 -0.69
CA ASP A 65 -17.34 8.65 -0.80
C ASP A 65 -18.89 8.64 -0.92
N TYR A 66 -19.49 7.55 -1.49
CA TYR A 66 -20.94 7.36 -1.54
C TYR A 66 -21.57 7.23 -0.15
N PHE A 67 -20.94 6.48 0.76
CA PHE A 67 -21.43 6.30 2.13
C PHE A 67 -21.07 7.49 3.03
N ASP A 68 -20.00 8.20 2.74
CA ASP A 68 -19.44 9.27 3.59
C ASP A 68 -20.03 10.66 3.32
N VAL A 69 -20.98 10.84 2.40
CA VAL A 69 -21.51 12.16 2.02
C VAL A 69 -21.85 13.05 3.21
N HIS A 70 -22.51 12.52 4.25
CA HIS A 70 -22.88 13.28 5.45
C HIS A 70 -21.67 13.60 6.33
N ILE A 71 -20.76 12.64 6.53
CA ILE A 71 -19.55 12.81 7.35
C ILE A 71 -18.62 13.83 6.69
N ASP A 72 -18.41 13.72 5.39
CA ASP A 72 -17.55 14.61 4.62
C ASP A 72 -18.11 16.04 4.52
N SER A 73 -19.44 16.20 4.54
CA SER A 73 -20.06 17.53 4.57
C SER A 73 -19.70 18.32 5.84
N VAL A 74 -19.45 17.65 6.95
CA VAL A 74 -18.99 18.23 8.22
C VAL A 74 -17.47 18.43 8.21
N ASN A 75 -16.72 17.38 7.87
CA ASN A 75 -15.26 17.37 7.98
C ASN A 75 -14.56 18.17 6.86
N ARG A 76 -15.09 18.09 5.62
CA ARG A 76 -14.44 18.56 4.39
C ARG A 76 -15.45 19.04 3.36
N SER A 77 -16.34 19.97 3.72
CA SER A 77 -17.45 20.43 2.86
C SER A 77 -17.04 20.84 1.44
N LYS A 78 -15.83 21.44 1.28
CA LYS A 78 -15.28 21.84 -0.03
C LYS A 78 -14.84 20.67 -0.91
N ASP A 79 -14.72 19.47 -0.34
CA ASP A 79 -14.17 18.28 -0.99
C ASP A 79 -15.23 17.26 -1.38
N VAL A 80 -16.46 17.46 -0.99
CA VAL A 80 -17.60 16.57 -1.31
C VAL A 80 -17.86 16.58 -2.82
N VAL A 81 -17.77 15.41 -3.44
CA VAL A 81 -18.02 15.22 -4.88
C VAL A 81 -19.35 14.53 -5.12
N VAL A 82 -19.66 13.47 -4.37
CA VAL A 82 -20.90 12.70 -4.50
C VAL A 82 -22.06 13.48 -3.88
N GLY A 83 -23.15 13.58 -4.61
CA GLY A 83 -24.33 14.37 -4.23
C GLY A 83 -24.26 15.85 -4.61
N VAL A 84 -23.07 16.40 -4.91
CA VAL A 84 -22.85 17.78 -5.35
C VAL A 84 -22.53 17.81 -6.85
N ALA A 85 -21.37 17.26 -7.24
CA ALA A 85 -20.92 17.28 -8.63
C ALA A 85 -21.30 16.01 -9.40
N ILE A 86 -21.43 14.88 -8.70
CA ILE A 86 -21.81 13.57 -9.26
C ILE A 86 -23.01 13.03 -8.48
N PRO A 87 -24.17 12.81 -9.15
CA PRO A 87 -25.35 12.23 -8.51
C PRO A 87 -25.07 10.87 -7.87
N ARG A 88 -25.67 10.57 -6.72
CA ARG A 88 -25.47 9.31 -5.98
C ARG A 88 -25.73 8.06 -6.86
N ARG A 89 -26.76 8.09 -7.73
CA ARG A 89 -27.03 6.99 -8.66
C ARG A 89 -25.90 6.75 -9.65
N LYS A 90 -25.24 7.82 -10.11
CA LYS A 90 -24.05 7.69 -10.99
C LYS A 90 -22.85 7.16 -10.21
N ALA A 91 -22.64 7.59 -8.97
CA ALA A 91 -21.53 7.11 -8.14
C ALA A 91 -21.62 5.60 -7.89
N ILE A 92 -22.80 5.08 -7.51
CA ILE A 92 -22.97 3.63 -7.30
C ILE A 92 -22.79 2.84 -8.61
N ALA A 93 -23.28 3.34 -9.73
CA ALA A 93 -23.07 2.72 -11.05
C ALA A 93 -21.57 2.71 -11.42
N MET A 94 -20.84 3.81 -11.17
CA MET A 94 -19.40 3.89 -11.39
C MET A 94 -18.64 2.87 -10.53
N HIS A 95 -19.00 2.75 -9.24
CA HIS A 95 -18.42 1.73 -8.36
C HIS A 95 -18.61 0.32 -8.93
N LEU A 96 -19.83 -0.03 -9.32
CA LEU A 96 -20.14 -1.36 -9.87
C LEU A 96 -19.36 -1.62 -11.16
N TRP A 97 -19.34 -0.69 -12.11
CA TRP A 97 -18.61 -0.88 -13.36
C TRP A 97 -17.10 -0.99 -13.15
N LEU A 98 -16.49 -0.13 -12.31
CA LEU A 98 -15.08 -0.21 -11.99
C LEU A 98 -14.74 -1.57 -11.35
N SER A 99 -15.59 -2.05 -10.44
CA SER A 99 -15.37 -3.33 -9.76
C SER A 99 -15.57 -4.52 -10.67
N ILE A 100 -16.62 -4.52 -11.53
CA ILE A 100 -16.87 -5.60 -12.49
C ILE A 100 -15.71 -5.70 -13.49
N PHE A 101 -15.27 -4.58 -14.07
CA PHE A 101 -14.13 -4.58 -14.97
C PHE A 101 -12.83 -4.97 -14.25
N GLY A 102 -12.65 -4.51 -13.00
CA GLY A 102 -11.51 -4.91 -12.18
C GLY A 102 -11.47 -6.42 -11.93
N ILE A 103 -12.59 -7.02 -11.54
CA ILE A 103 -12.71 -8.47 -11.34
C ILE A 103 -12.50 -9.21 -12.67
N ALA A 104 -13.06 -8.73 -13.79
CA ALA A 104 -12.87 -9.34 -15.10
C ALA A 104 -11.39 -9.34 -15.53
N CYS A 105 -10.67 -8.22 -15.33
CA CYS A 105 -9.22 -8.16 -15.53
C CYS A 105 -8.48 -9.13 -14.60
N GLY A 106 -8.91 -9.23 -13.33
CA GLY A 106 -8.36 -10.17 -12.37
C GLY A 106 -8.53 -11.62 -12.79
N ILE A 107 -9.73 -11.99 -13.26
CA ILE A 107 -10.01 -13.32 -13.82
C ILE A 107 -9.09 -13.58 -15.04
N ALA A 108 -8.99 -12.63 -15.97
CA ALA A 108 -8.10 -12.77 -17.12
C ALA A 108 -6.63 -12.93 -16.70
N ALA A 109 -6.16 -12.20 -15.68
CA ALA A 109 -4.80 -12.35 -15.15
C ALA A 109 -4.57 -13.74 -14.52
N THR A 110 -5.61 -14.42 -13.99
CA THR A 110 -5.45 -15.78 -13.43
C THR A 110 -5.12 -16.83 -14.50
N VAL A 111 -5.48 -16.60 -15.74
CA VAL A 111 -5.09 -17.46 -16.88
C VAL A 111 -3.56 -17.45 -17.02
N ALA A 112 -2.93 -16.28 -16.86
CA ALA A 112 -1.47 -16.15 -16.92
C ALA A 112 -0.74 -16.79 -15.73
N THR A 113 -1.40 -16.90 -14.58
CA THR A 113 -0.80 -17.49 -13.37
C THR A 113 -1.01 -19.00 -13.28
N HIS A 114 -1.90 -19.58 -14.08
CA HIS A 114 -2.41 -20.95 -13.94
C HIS A 114 -2.95 -21.25 -12.52
N ARG A 115 -3.37 -20.22 -11.76
CA ARG A 115 -3.81 -20.30 -10.37
C ARG A 115 -5.18 -19.61 -10.19
N PHE A 116 -6.25 -20.32 -10.41
CA PHE A 116 -7.61 -19.77 -10.32
C PHE A 116 -7.97 -19.19 -8.93
N TRP A 117 -7.30 -19.59 -7.86
CA TRP A 117 -7.56 -19.04 -6.54
C TRP A 117 -7.25 -17.54 -6.41
N TYR A 118 -6.45 -16.95 -7.31
CA TYR A 118 -6.26 -15.48 -7.35
C TYR A 118 -7.56 -14.71 -7.56
N VAL A 119 -8.58 -15.32 -8.19
CA VAL A 119 -9.90 -14.71 -8.35
C VAL A 119 -10.50 -14.33 -6.99
N PHE A 120 -10.30 -15.17 -5.98
CA PHE A 120 -10.81 -14.89 -4.64
C PHE A 120 -10.14 -13.68 -3.97
N ILE A 121 -8.93 -13.30 -4.36
CA ILE A 121 -8.27 -12.07 -3.88
C ILE A 121 -9.03 -10.85 -4.40
N PHE A 122 -9.40 -10.83 -5.68
CA PHE A 122 -10.11 -9.70 -6.28
C PHE A 122 -11.55 -9.60 -5.78
N ILE A 123 -12.26 -10.71 -5.69
CA ILE A 123 -13.62 -10.76 -5.12
C ILE A 123 -13.58 -10.39 -3.64
N GLY A 124 -12.61 -10.91 -2.89
CA GLY A 124 -12.40 -10.59 -1.49
C GLY A 124 -12.06 -9.11 -1.26
N ALA A 125 -11.21 -8.52 -2.10
CA ALA A 125 -10.89 -7.09 -2.03
C ALA A 125 -12.12 -6.22 -2.32
N PHE A 126 -12.92 -6.56 -3.34
CA PHE A 126 -14.19 -5.89 -3.62
C PHE A 126 -15.14 -5.96 -2.42
N ALA A 127 -15.39 -7.15 -1.89
CA ALA A 127 -16.26 -7.35 -0.73
C ALA A 127 -15.73 -6.63 0.52
N ALA A 128 -14.42 -6.68 0.76
CA ALA A 128 -13.75 -6.01 1.86
C ALA A 128 -13.94 -4.48 1.80
N LEU A 129 -13.75 -3.86 0.62
CA LEU A 129 -13.93 -2.42 0.43
C LEU A 129 -15.40 -2.00 0.57
N TRP A 130 -16.35 -2.83 0.14
CA TRP A 130 -17.77 -2.60 0.37
C TRP A 130 -18.12 -2.65 1.86
N ILE A 131 -17.73 -3.73 2.56
CA ILE A 131 -17.99 -3.92 4.00
C ILE A 131 -17.29 -2.81 4.80
N TYR A 132 -16.06 -2.43 4.43
CA TYR A 132 -15.35 -1.31 5.02
C TYR A 132 -16.18 -0.03 4.95
N SER A 133 -16.63 0.33 3.75
CA SER A 133 -17.30 1.61 3.51
C SER A 133 -18.67 1.70 4.21
N ARG A 134 -19.40 0.56 4.31
CA ARG A 134 -20.72 0.50 4.93
C ARG A 134 -20.68 0.40 6.45
N ASP A 135 -19.81 -0.49 6.98
CA ASP A 135 -19.89 -0.91 8.37
C ASP A 135 -18.56 -0.75 9.15
N LEU A 136 -17.45 -1.29 8.64
CA LEU A 136 -16.18 -1.40 9.39
C LEU A 136 -15.52 -0.06 9.67
N LYS A 137 -15.72 0.93 8.82
CA LYS A 137 -15.24 2.30 9.04
C LYS A 137 -15.79 2.91 10.33
N LYS A 138 -16.97 2.45 10.79
CA LYS A 138 -17.57 2.90 12.05
C LYS A 138 -17.01 2.19 13.28
N SER A 139 -16.15 1.18 13.08
CA SER A 139 -15.52 0.43 14.16
C SER A 139 -14.18 1.07 14.58
N PRO A 140 -13.77 0.93 15.85
CA PRO A 140 -12.59 1.65 16.35
C PRO A 140 -11.27 1.28 15.68
N PHE A 141 -11.12 0.04 15.18
CA PHE A 141 -9.83 -0.47 14.74
C PHE A 141 -9.89 -1.28 13.44
N TRP A 142 -10.97 -2.06 13.26
CA TRP A 142 -11.06 -3.04 12.17
C TRP A 142 -11.03 -2.42 10.77
N GLY A 143 -11.59 -1.20 10.64
CA GLY A 143 -11.53 -0.46 9.38
C GLY A 143 -10.10 -0.11 8.98
N ASN A 144 -9.33 0.47 9.90
CA ASN A 144 -7.94 0.87 9.67
C ASN A 144 -7.05 -0.35 9.38
N LEU A 145 -7.28 -1.44 10.13
CA LEU A 145 -6.57 -2.70 9.92
C LEU A 145 -6.84 -3.28 8.53
N LEU A 146 -8.11 -3.31 8.09
CA LEU A 146 -8.48 -3.84 6.78
C LEU A 146 -7.84 -3.06 5.64
N ILE A 147 -7.86 -1.72 5.67
CA ILE A 147 -7.21 -0.88 4.64
C ILE A 147 -5.69 -1.08 4.65
N ALA A 148 -5.08 -1.22 5.82
CA ALA A 148 -3.67 -1.52 5.95
C ALA A 148 -3.32 -2.90 5.36
N MET A 149 -4.13 -3.94 5.61
CA MET A 149 -3.97 -5.28 5.03
C MET A 149 -4.07 -5.25 3.50
N LEU A 150 -5.08 -4.57 2.95
CA LEU A 150 -5.24 -4.43 1.51
C LEU A 150 -4.04 -3.71 0.87
N SER A 151 -3.48 -2.68 1.54
CA SER A 151 -2.25 -2.02 1.09
C SER A 151 -1.04 -2.97 1.08
N GLY A 152 -0.88 -3.80 2.11
CA GLY A 152 0.21 -4.78 2.22
C GLY A 152 0.11 -5.91 1.19
N ILE A 153 -1.12 -6.27 0.76
CA ILE A 153 -1.33 -7.29 -0.27
C ILE A 153 -0.81 -6.84 -1.64
N VAL A 154 -0.76 -5.53 -1.95
CA VAL A 154 -0.37 -5.04 -3.29
C VAL A 154 1.03 -5.49 -3.71
N PRO A 155 2.12 -5.31 -2.93
CA PRO A 155 3.43 -5.83 -3.28
C PRO A 155 3.46 -7.36 -3.32
N MET A 156 2.79 -8.03 -2.35
CA MET A 156 2.73 -9.50 -2.29
C MET A 156 2.06 -10.11 -3.52
N LEU A 157 1.08 -9.43 -4.09
CA LEU A 157 0.39 -9.90 -5.29
C LEU A 157 1.37 -10.02 -6.46
N VAL A 158 2.26 -9.04 -6.65
CA VAL A 158 3.31 -9.09 -7.68
C VAL A 158 4.34 -10.18 -7.36
N GLY A 159 4.86 -10.21 -6.13
CA GLY A 159 5.85 -11.22 -5.73
C GLY A 159 5.35 -12.63 -5.89
N SER A 160 4.10 -12.90 -5.47
CA SER A 160 3.54 -14.25 -5.54
C SER A 160 3.29 -14.71 -6.98
N THR A 161 2.87 -13.83 -7.90
CA THR A 161 2.68 -14.20 -9.31
C THR A 161 4.01 -14.54 -9.99
N GLU A 162 5.05 -13.75 -9.74
CA GLU A 162 6.40 -14.04 -10.27
C GLU A 162 7.00 -15.30 -9.64
N TYR A 163 6.80 -15.50 -8.34
CA TYR A 163 7.23 -16.73 -7.65
C TYR A 163 6.61 -17.98 -8.28
N PHE A 164 5.29 -18.00 -8.46
CA PHE A 164 4.62 -19.18 -9.02
C PHE A 164 4.96 -19.39 -10.49
N ALA A 165 5.14 -18.33 -11.28
CA ALA A 165 5.55 -18.46 -12.67
C ALA A 165 6.94 -19.12 -12.80
N VAL A 166 7.88 -18.71 -11.97
CA VAL A 166 9.22 -19.37 -11.90
C VAL A 166 9.10 -20.79 -11.38
N ALA A 167 8.32 -21.03 -10.32
CA ALA A 167 8.16 -22.36 -9.74
C ALA A 167 7.56 -23.39 -10.71
N ASP A 168 6.66 -22.95 -11.58
CA ASP A 168 6.03 -23.83 -12.59
C ASP A 168 6.95 -24.07 -13.81
N SER A 169 7.94 -23.21 -14.05
CA SER A 169 8.81 -23.27 -15.22
C SER A 169 10.09 -24.06 -14.97
N ILE A 170 10.49 -24.25 -13.73
CA ILE A 170 11.75 -24.90 -13.35
C ILE A 170 11.50 -26.38 -13.02
N SER A 171 12.10 -27.27 -13.79
CA SER A 171 12.02 -28.73 -13.57
C SER A 171 12.90 -29.19 -12.39
N SER A 172 14.02 -28.51 -12.15
CA SER A 172 14.94 -28.79 -11.04
C SER A 172 15.49 -27.51 -10.44
N TRP A 173 15.32 -27.32 -9.14
CA TRP A 173 15.82 -26.15 -8.41
C TRP A 173 17.29 -26.33 -8.04
N ASP A 174 18.13 -25.47 -8.52
CA ASP A 174 19.50 -25.33 -8.04
C ASP A 174 19.63 -24.24 -6.96
N ILE A 175 20.85 -24.10 -6.42
CA ILE A 175 21.12 -23.11 -5.36
C ILE A 175 20.92 -21.68 -5.83
N SER A 176 21.16 -21.36 -7.11
CA SER A 176 20.97 -20.00 -7.64
C SER A 176 19.50 -19.63 -7.70
N HIS A 177 18.65 -20.53 -8.17
CA HIS A 177 17.20 -20.35 -8.17
C HIS A 177 16.66 -20.09 -6.76
N ILE A 178 17.06 -20.92 -5.78
CA ILE A 178 16.63 -20.79 -4.39
C ILE A 178 17.07 -19.43 -3.81
N ARG A 179 18.31 -19.01 -4.05
CA ARG A 179 18.86 -17.74 -3.54
C ARG A 179 18.15 -16.54 -4.16
N ALA A 180 17.93 -16.55 -5.48
CA ALA A 180 17.26 -15.46 -6.18
C ALA A 180 15.83 -15.28 -5.70
N VAL A 181 15.05 -16.36 -5.69
CA VAL A 181 13.64 -16.31 -5.28
C VAL A 181 13.54 -15.93 -3.80
N LYS A 182 14.38 -16.49 -2.93
CA LYS A 182 14.43 -16.13 -1.52
C LYS A 182 14.71 -14.62 -1.35
N MET A 183 15.72 -14.09 -2.04
CA MET A 183 16.07 -12.68 -1.96
C MET A 183 14.93 -11.79 -2.45
N ALA A 184 14.38 -12.06 -3.64
CA ALA A 184 13.28 -11.28 -4.20
C ALA A 184 12.06 -11.29 -3.26
N MET A 185 11.65 -12.46 -2.76
CA MET A 185 10.49 -12.59 -1.87
C MET A 185 10.70 -11.93 -0.52
N GLN A 186 11.88 -12.00 0.08
CA GLN A 186 12.18 -11.32 1.33
C GLN A 186 12.07 -9.78 1.19
N VAL A 187 12.53 -9.23 0.07
CA VAL A 187 12.38 -7.79 -0.22
C VAL A 187 10.92 -7.43 -0.45
N VAL A 188 10.16 -8.23 -1.22
CA VAL A 188 8.72 -8.03 -1.42
C VAL A 188 7.95 -8.08 -0.10
N ILE A 189 8.26 -9.04 0.78
CA ILE A 189 7.64 -9.15 2.12
C ILE A 189 7.94 -7.89 2.94
N PHE A 190 9.16 -7.36 2.88
CA PHE A 190 9.49 -6.10 3.54
C PHE A 190 8.64 -4.95 3.01
N PHE A 191 8.54 -4.77 1.68
CA PHE A 191 7.69 -3.73 1.09
C PHE A 191 6.21 -3.90 1.45
N SER A 192 5.74 -5.14 1.58
CA SER A 192 4.37 -5.45 2.03
C SER A 192 4.14 -5.05 3.49
N ALA A 193 5.07 -5.39 4.38
CA ALA A 193 5.03 -5.00 5.78
C ALA A 193 5.15 -3.47 5.95
N PHE A 194 6.00 -2.83 5.14
CA PHE A 194 6.13 -1.38 5.07
C PHE A 194 4.82 -0.71 4.64
N ALA A 195 4.22 -1.16 3.54
CA ALA A 195 2.94 -0.63 3.05
C ALA A 195 1.83 -0.82 4.11
N PHE A 196 1.77 -1.97 4.76
CA PHE A 196 0.82 -2.26 5.83
C PHE A 196 0.97 -1.30 7.01
N ILE A 197 2.16 -1.20 7.61
CA ILE A 197 2.35 -0.45 8.86
C ILE A 197 2.21 1.06 8.63
N PHE A 198 2.75 1.60 7.53
CA PHE A 198 2.62 3.02 7.23
C PHE A 198 1.21 3.42 6.83
N THR A 199 0.45 2.54 6.18
CA THR A 199 -0.98 2.77 5.93
C THR A 199 -1.75 2.77 7.26
N LEU A 200 -1.47 1.84 8.16
CA LEU A 200 -2.12 1.79 9.48
C LEU A 200 -1.87 3.07 10.29
N VAL A 201 -0.61 3.52 10.37
CA VAL A 201 -0.24 4.78 11.02
C VAL A 201 -1.00 5.95 10.40
N ARG A 202 -1.02 6.03 9.07
CA ARG A 202 -1.68 7.11 8.35
C ARG A 202 -3.20 7.15 8.57
N GLU A 203 -3.87 6.00 8.53
CA GLU A 203 -5.33 5.94 8.73
C GLU A 203 -5.70 6.34 10.18
N ILE A 204 -4.91 5.94 11.20
CA ILE A 204 -5.14 6.39 12.58
C ILE A 204 -4.91 7.91 12.72
N ILE A 205 -3.91 8.48 12.05
CA ILE A 205 -3.70 9.95 12.04
C ILE A 205 -4.89 10.66 11.38
N LYS A 206 -5.45 10.10 10.31
CA LYS A 206 -6.64 10.66 9.65
C LYS A 206 -7.87 10.61 10.54
N ASP A 207 -8.06 9.55 11.30
CA ASP A 207 -9.13 9.48 12.28
C ASP A 207 -9.00 10.60 13.33
N CYS A 208 -7.75 10.93 13.74
CA CYS A 208 -7.51 12.07 14.64
C CYS A 208 -7.84 13.42 13.96
N GLU A 209 -7.59 13.57 12.66
CA GLU A 209 -7.96 14.76 11.88
C GLU A 209 -9.48 14.93 11.78
N ASP A 210 -10.21 13.81 11.62
CA ASP A 210 -11.64 13.76 11.32
C ASP A 210 -12.52 13.56 12.58
N VAL A 211 -11.94 13.60 13.81
CA VAL A 211 -12.60 13.25 15.09
C VAL A 211 -13.90 14.02 15.37
N GLU A 212 -14.00 15.29 14.96
CA GLU A 212 -15.20 16.11 15.21
C GLU A 212 -16.38 15.63 14.38
N GLY A 213 -16.15 15.37 13.08
CA GLY A 213 -17.20 14.83 12.21
C GLY A 213 -17.56 13.39 12.55
N ASP A 214 -16.59 12.59 12.97
CA ASP A 214 -16.83 11.22 13.43
C ASP A 214 -17.77 11.20 14.63
N LYS A 215 -17.51 12.06 15.64
CA LYS A 215 -18.40 12.21 16.80
C LYS A 215 -19.81 12.64 16.41
N ALA A 216 -19.91 13.65 15.54
CA ALA A 216 -21.21 14.19 15.10
C ALA A 216 -22.05 13.15 14.35
N ASN A 217 -21.42 12.18 13.68
CA ASN A 217 -22.08 11.14 12.89
C ASN A 217 -22.13 9.76 13.60
N GLY A 218 -21.78 9.67 14.89
CA GLY A 218 -21.83 8.44 15.68
C GLY A 218 -20.79 7.38 15.27
N VAL A 219 -19.72 7.77 14.56
CA VAL A 219 -18.60 6.90 14.21
C VAL A 219 -17.72 6.69 15.45
N ARG A 220 -17.36 5.43 15.72
CA ARG A 220 -16.56 5.04 16.88
C ARG A 220 -15.10 4.84 16.54
N SER A 221 -14.47 5.78 15.82
CA SER A 221 -13.03 5.71 15.52
C SER A 221 -12.18 5.67 16.81
N ILE A 222 -10.91 5.26 16.69
CA ILE A 222 -9.99 5.15 17.85
C ILE A 222 -9.99 6.44 18.68
N PRO A 223 -9.75 7.64 18.10
CA PRO A 223 -9.71 8.89 18.88
C PRO A 223 -11.06 9.26 19.49
N VAL A 224 -12.18 8.85 18.90
CA VAL A 224 -13.51 9.04 19.50
C VAL A 224 -13.69 8.17 20.75
N LYS A 225 -13.19 6.92 20.70
CA LYS A 225 -13.37 5.95 21.79
C LYS A 225 -12.42 6.18 22.97
N ILE A 226 -11.14 6.44 22.73
CA ILE A 226 -10.11 6.52 23.78
C ILE A 226 -9.53 7.92 23.99
N GLY A 227 -9.92 8.88 23.15
CA GLY A 227 -9.42 10.26 23.17
C GLY A 227 -8.13 10.48 22.39
N LEU A 228 -7.93 11.73 21.93
CA LEU A 228 -6.78 12.12 21.09
C LEU A 228 -5.42 11.86 21.76
N LYS A 229 -5.28 12.14 23.06
CA LYS A 229 -4.01 11.95 23.78
C LYS A 229 -3.56 10.48 23.75
N LYS A 230 -4.46 9.53 24.07
CA LYS A 230 -4.12 8.09 24.05
C LYS A 230 -3.85 7.60 22.62
N THR A 231 -4.60 8.10 21.64
CA THR A 231 -4.37 7.78 20.22
C THR A 231 -3.00 8.29 19.75
N ASN A 232 -2.56 9.46 20.21
CA ASN A 232 -1.22 9.98 19.92
C ASN A 232 -0.10 9.04 20.39
N TYR A 233 -0.24 8.41 21.56
CA TYR A 233 0.71 7.38 22.01
C TYR A 233 0.72 6.15 21.11
N ILE A 234 -0.44 5.72 20.60
CA ILE A 234 -0.54 4.61 19.64
C ILE A 234 0.18 4.98 18.34
N VAL A 235 -0.06 6.18 17.79
CA VAL A 235 0.62 6.67 16.58
C VAL A 235 2.14 6.71 16.80
N SER A 236 2.60 7.23 17.93
CA SER A 236 4.04 7.28 18.27
C SER A 236 4.63 5.87 18.36
N ALA A 237 3.99 4.95 19.07
CA ALA A 237 4.45 3.57 19.23
C ALA A 237 4.52 2.84 17.87
N LEU A 238 3.48 2.94 17.03
CA LEU A 238 3.48 2.35 15.70
C LEU A 238 4.56 2.96 14.80
N SER A 239 4.81 4.27 14.91
CA SER A 239 5.91 4.92 14.19
C SER A 239 7.28 4.41 14.63
N ILE A 240 7.49 4.15 15.92
CA ILE A 240 8.72 3.53 16.43
C ILE A 240 8.85 2.09 15.90
N VAL A 241 7.78 1.31 15.89
CA VAL A 241 7.77 -0.05 15.28
C VAL A 241 8.11 0.03 13.79
N SER A 242 7.62 1.06 13.08
CA SER A 242 7.94 1.28 11.67
C SER A 242 9.44 1.56 11.48
N ILE A 243 10.05 2.37 12.36
CA ILE A 243 11.52 2.60 12.36
C ILE A 243 12.25 1.28 12.62
N ALA A 244 11.83 0.51 13.61
CA ALA A 244 12.45 -0.78 13.93
C ALA A 244 12.37 -1.76 12.73
N LEU A 245 11.26 -1.78 11.99
CA LEU A 245 11.13 -2.56 10.75
C LEU A 245 12.16 -2.13 9.70
N VAL A 246 12.34 -0.82 9.47
CA VAL A 246 13.32 -0.29 8.51
C VAL A 246 14.75 -0.63 8.93
N LEU A 247 15.08 -0.48 10.22
CA LEU A 247 16.40 -0.82 10.77
C LEU A 247 16.66 -2.33 10.68
N PHE A 248 15.65 -3.15 10.98
CA PHE A 248 15.74 -4.61 10.84
C PHE A 248 15.98 -5.01 9.39
N PHE A 249 15.32 -4.39 8.43
CA PHE A 249 15.54 -4.66 7.01
C PHE A 249 16.97 -4.34 6.58
N TRP A 250 17.52 -3.23 7.05
CA TRP A 250 18.91 -2.89 6.75
C TRP A 250 19.90 -3.83 7.48
N TYR A 251 19.92 -3.80 8.82
CA TYR A 251 20.91 -4.54 9.61
C TYR A 251 20.68 -6.05 9.66
N GLY A 252 19.43 -6.47 9.66
CA GLY A 252 19.05 -7.87 9.74
C GLY A 252 19.22 -8.60 8.42
N TYR A 253 19.08 -7.86 7.31
CA TYR A 253 18.98 -8.48 6.00
C TYR A 253 19.91 -7.86 4.93
N LEU A 254 19.71 -6.60 4.51
CA LEU A 254 20.43 -6.04 3.35
C LEU A 254 21.94 -5.96 3.58
N SER A 255 22.40 -5.40 4.70
CA SER A 255 23.83 -5.23 5.00
C SER A 255 24.62 -6.55 5.05
N LYS A 256 23.92 -7.69 5.26
CA LYS A 256 24.53 -9.04 5.25
C LYS A 256 24.56 -9.68 3.86
N SER A 257 23.86 -9.08 2.89
CA SER A 257 23.89 -9.56 1.50
C SER A 257 25.19 -9.14 0.84
N ARG A 258 25.78 -10.03 0.03
CA ARG A 258 26.99 -9.75 -0.77
C ARG A 258 26.90 -8.48 -1.61
N PHE A 259 25.69 -8.09 -2.04
CA PHE A 259 25.48 -6.92 -2.87
C PHE A 259 25.52 -5.60 -2.09
N PHE A 260 25.21 -5.62 -0.79
CA PHE A 260 25.03 -4.43 0.03
C PHE A 260 26.05 -4.26 1.15
N ALA A 261 26.94 -5.27 1.38
CA ALA A 261 27.83 -5.32 2.53
C ALA A 261 28.73 -4.09 2.68
N TYR A 262 29.14 -3.47 1.57
CA TYR A 262 30.05 -2.32 1.56
C TYR A 262 29.37 -1.03 1.07
N GLU A 263 28.05 -1.04 0.91
CA GLU A 263 27.30 0.06 0.34
C GLU A 263 26.70 0.96 1.42
N MET A 264 27.11 2.23 1.45
CA MET A 264 26.57 3.21 2.39
C MET A 264 25.29 3.89 1.87
N LEU A 265 25.12 4.00 0.54
CA LEU A 265 24.00 4.72 -0.07
C LEU A 265 22.62 4.21 0.40
N PRO A 266 22.34 2.89 0.44
CA PRO A 266 21.06 2.39 0.91
C PRO A 266 20.79 2.71 2.39
N ALA A 267 21.84 2.64 3.24
CA ALA A 267 21.73 2.99 4.66
C ALA A 267 21.37 4.47 4.83
N VAL A 268 22.14 5.36 4.18
CA VAL A 268 21.90 6.82 4.22
C VAL A 268 20.48 7.14 3.72
N TYR A 269 20.06 6.52 2.62
CA TYR A 269 18.71 6.70 2.10
C TYR A 269 17.64 6.32 3.14
N LEU A 270 17.72 5.10 3.66
CA LEU A 270 16.73 4.59 4.62
C LEU A 270 16.69 5.41 5.90
N TYR A 271 17.86 5.86 6.40
CA TYR A 271 17.91 6.67 7.63
C TYR A 271 17.41 8.09 7.40
N ALA A 272 17.90 8.77 6.37
CA ALA A 272 17.60 10.19 6.16
C ALA A 272 16.18 10.40 5.61
N LEU A 273 15.72 9.55 4.69
CA LEU A 273 14.46 9.78 3.96
C LEU A 273 13.28 8.96 4.48
N VAL A 274 13.53 7.92 5.30
CA VAL A 274 12.46 7.08 5.86
C VAL A 274 12.46 7.13 7.38
N ALA A 275 13.54 6.71 8.06
CA ALA A 275 13.55 6.57 9.49
C ALA A 275 13.49 7.93 10.22
N LEU A 276 14.30 8.92 9.80
CA LEU A 276 14.30 10.25 10.41
C LEU A 276 12.98 11.00 10.29
N PRO A 277 12.32 11.08 9.10
CA PRO A 277 10.99 11.66 9.01
C PRO A 277 9.93 10.87 9.80
N THR A 278 10.07 9.54 9.91
CA THR A 278 9.17 8.73 10.74
C THR A 278 9.37 9.05 12.24
N LEU A 279 10.61 9.30 12.67
CA LEU A 279 10.88 9.77 14.03
C LEU A 279 10.23 11.14 14.29
N VAL A 280 10.26 12.05 13.31
CA VAL A 280 9.52 13.32 13.40
C VAL A 280 8.01 13.07 13.59
N VAL A 281 7.40 12.11 12.86
CA VAL A 281 6.01 11.72 13.07
C VAL A 281 5.79 11.21 14.48
N ALA A 282 6.65 10.30 14.97
CA ALA A 282 6.56 9.72 16.32
C ALA A 282 6.58 10.79 17.41
N VAL A 283 7.55 11.70 17.35
CA VAL A 283 7.73 12.76 18.34
C VAL A 283 6.63 13.81 18.23
N ALA A 284 6.37 14.33 17.02
CA ALA A 284 5.37 15.37 16.81
C ALA A 284 3.95 14.91 17.14
N SER A 285 3.65 13.60 17.02
CA SER A 285 2.35 13.06 17.41
C SER A 285 2.05 13.27 18.90
N LEU A 286 3.05 13.27 19.77
CA LEU A 286 2.89 13.41 21.22
C LEU A 286 2.47 14.83 21.67
N PHE A 287 2.75 15.86 20.84
CA PHE A 287 2.51 17.25 21.20
C PHE A 287 1.26 17.82 20.51
N GLY A 288 0.33 18.34 21.33
CA GLY A 288 -0.87 19.04 20.86
C GLY A 288 -1.91 18.15 20.18
N THR A 289 -3.09 18.73 19.94
CA THR A 289 -4.26 18.03 19.37
C THR A 289 -4.96 18.82 18.26
N ALA A 290 -4.28 19.82 17.68
CA ALA A 290 -4.84 20.65 16.64
C ALA A 290 -5.06 19.87 15.32
N LYS A 291 -6.20 20.05 14.67
CA LYS A 291 -6.56 19.43 13.38
C LYS A 291 -5.47 19.63 12.31
N ARG A 292 -4.93 20.85 12.19
CA ARG A 292 -3.85 21.18 11.24
C ARG A 292 -2.61 20.31 11.41
N LYS A 293 -2.27 19.95 12.66
CA LYS A 293 -1.15 19.05 12.96
C LYS A 293 -1.35 17.67 12.30
N TYR A 294 -2.52 17.09 12.48
CA TYR A 294 -2.83 15.77 11.91
C TYR A 294 -2.82 15.77 10.39
N SER A 295 -3.31 16.84 9.77
CA SER A 295 -3.23 17.01 8.31
C SER A 295 -1.78 17.04 7.81
N VAL A 296 -0.88 17.77 8.49
CA VAL A 296 0.56 17.82 8.18
C VAL A 296 1.20 16.44 8.38
N LEU A 297 0.94 15.77 9.51
CA LEU A 297 1.49 14.43 9.79
C LEU A 297 1.00 13.38 8.78
N SER A 298 -0.28 13.39 8.41
CA SER A 298 -0.82 12.50 7.38
C SER A 298 -0.16 12.74 6.01
N GLY A 299 0.12 14.00 5.68
CA GLY A 299 0.88 14.36 4.48
C GLY A 299 2.33 13.86 4.52
N LEU A 300 3.00 14.03 5.67
CA LEU A 300 4.38 13.55 5.87
C LEU A 300 4.46 12.02 5.76
N VAL A 301 3.55 11.28 6.41
CA VAL A 301 3.50 9.81 6.29
C VAL A 301 3.31 9.40 4.83
N LYS A 302 2.44 10.09 4.08
CA LYS A 302 2.27 9.82 2.64
C LYS A 302 3.55 10.06 1.85
N ALA A 303 4.30 11.12 2.16
CA ALA A 303 5.61 11.37 1.54
C ALA A 303 6.62 10.26 1.87
N ILE A 304 6.67 9.81 3.13
CA ILE A 304 7.51 8.68 3.57
C ILE A 304 7.15 7.41 2.80
N MET A 305 5.85 7.11 2.60
CA MET A 305 5.41 5.95 1.82
C MET A 305 5.92 6.01 0.37
N VAL A 306 5.86 7.17 -0.28
CA VAL A 306 6.37 7.36 -1.64
C VAL A 306 7.89 7.20 -1.68
N LEU A 307 8.61 7.80 -0.73
CA LEU A 307 10.07 7.65 -0.61
C LEU A 307 10.46 6.20 -0.31
N GLY A 308 9.67 5.48 0.50
CA GLY A 308 9.88 4.06 0.74
C GLY A 308 9.77 3.23 -0.54
N VAL A 309 8.76 3.48 -1.38
CA VAL A 309 8.66 2.82 -2.69
C VAL A 309 9.83 3.22 -3.60
N ALA A 310 10.24 4.49 -3.60
CA ALA A 310 11.37 4.98 -4.40
C ALA A 310 12.72 4.36 -4.00
N PHE A 311 12.86 3.81 -2.76
CA PHE A 311 14.04 3.03 -2.37
C PHE A 311 14.30 1.85 -3.31
N SER A 312 13.29 1.32 -3.99
CA SER A 312 13.45 0.28 -5.02
C SER A 312 14.42 0.69 -6.15
N ILE A 313 14.54 2.00 -6.44
CA ILE A 313 15.49 2.53 -7.43
C ILE A 313 16.94 2.34 -6.93
N VAL A 314 17.18 2.69 -5.66
CA VAL A 314 18.48 2.49 -5.03
C VAL A 314 18.81 1.00 -4.95
N PHE A 315 17.83 0.18 -4.58
CA PHE A 315 17.97 -1.28 -4.55
C PHE A 315 18.37 -1.84 -5.92
N CYS A 316 17.66 -1.45 -6.98
CA CYS A 316 17.95 -1.86 -8.35
C CYS A 316 19.37 -1.45 -8.78
N TYR A 317 19.74 -0.19 -8.53
CA TYR A 317 21.07 0.33 -8.86
C TYR A 317 22.20 -0.51 -8.23
N ILE A 318 22.08 -0.81 -6.94
CA ILE A 318 23.09 -1.60 -6.20
C ILE A 318 23.13 -3.06 -6.71
N ILE A 319 21.98 -3.69 -6.91
CA ILE A 319 21.90 -5.08 -7.39
C ILE A 319 22.56 -5.21 -8.77
N ILE A 320 22.27 -4.31 -9.70
CA ILE A 320 22.85 -4.36 -11.05
C ILE A 320 24.34 -4.02 -11.01
N GLY A 321 24.73 -2.98 -10.28
CA GLY A 321 26.13 -2.53 -10.20
C GLY A 321 27.05 -3.60 -9.61
N ASN A 322 26.63 -4.27 -8.53
CA ASN A 322 27.45 -5.27 -7.83
C ASN A 322 27.19 -6.71 -8.31
N GLY A 323 26.24 -6.91 -9.22
CA GLY A 323 25.93 -8.21 -9.82
C GLY A 323 26.73 -8.56 -11.05
N THR A 324 27.47 -7.61 -11.62
CA THR A 324 28.34 -7.79 -12.80
C THR A 324 29.77 -8.17 -12.45
N ILE A 325 30.07 -8.31 -11.16
CA ILE A 325 31.34 -8.78 -10.60
C ILE A 325 31.14 -10.23 -10.09
#